data_b71cf3a5e50528581d0533b1d2203ae6
#
_entry.id   b71cf3a5e50528581d0533b1d2203ae6
#
_cell.length_a   1.000
_cell.length_b   1.000
_cell.length_c   1.000
_cell.angle_alpha   90.00
_cell.angle_beta   90.00
_cell.angle_gamma   90.00
#
_symmetry.space_group_name_H-M   'P 1'
#
loop_
_entity.id
_entity.type
_entity.pdbx_description
1 polymer ?
#
loop_
_entity_poly.entity_id
_entity_poly.type
_entity_poly.pdbx_seq_one_letter_code
_entity_poly.pdbx_strand_id
1 'polypeptide(L)'
;MSNTGLNLMARMAAEYGVDKDKLAKTLSTTIFGQKEGNQIIPPTPEEMMTLLVICDQYKLNPFTRQVYAFAKGGKVVPIVSIDGWLAIINRQPDYDGLTIRFSEKEIEIGGVKIPEYCECSIRRKGMSQPITIPEYARECYQKTMVWGSYPRRMLRHKAIIQCARVAFGLSGIYDEDEGQNIIDAEELNAAPAKAASRSEKTLPAAQPKKSLAVSSRDEMNKLLDSCVNMAIAHSNWSVADKWVSESFSGEELEYARQYIATAKQNQASQYTEVAQIPQDVDDDIPPAPPAEMLESTF
;
A
#
# COMPACT_ATOMS: atom_id res chain seq x y z
N MET A 1 16.16 -20.69 -17.07
CA MET A 1 15.92 -19.26 -17.37
C MET A 1 15.22 -19.19 -18.72
N SER A 2 14.10 -18.50 -18.81
CA SER A 2 13.43 -18.31 -20.08
C SER A 2 14.30 -17.45 -21.02
N ASN A 3 14.26 -17.74 -22.32
CA ASN A 3 15.07 -17.07 -23.35
C ASN A 3 14.87 -15.52 -23.34
N THR A 4 13.72 -15.06 -22.84
CA THR A 4 13.32 -13.64 -22.76
C THR A 4 14.15 -12.85 -21.74
N GLY A 5 14.41 -13.40 -20.54
CA GLY A 5 15.17 -12.71 -19.49
C GLY A 5 16.66 -12.59 -19.81
N LEU A 6 17.22 -13.60 -20.50
CA LEU A 6 18.59 -13.55 -20.99
C LEU A 6 18.78 -12.48 -22.07
N ASN A 7 17.79 -12.30 -22.96
CA ASN A 7 17.80 -11.26 -23.97
C ASN A 7 17.67 -9.85 -23.37
N LEU A 8 16.86 -9.68 -22.32
CA LEU A 8 16.66 -8.38 -21.68
C LEU A 8 17.93 -7.91 -20.96
N MET A 9 18.56 -8.79 -20.18
CA MET A 9 19.84 -8.50 -19.53
C MET A 9 20.93 -8.16 -20.53
N ALA A 10 21.03 -8.92 -21.64
CA ALA A 10 22.01 -8.68 -22.70
C ALA A 10 21.77 -7.33 -23.40
N ARG A 11 20.50 -6.97 -23.64
CA ARG A 11 20.14 -5.68 -24.24
C ARG A 11 20.49 -4.52 -23.34
N MET A 12 20.19 -4.60 -22.03
CA MET A 12 20.56 -3.58 -21.05
C MET A 12 22.09 -3.49 -20.90
N ALA A 13 22.79 -4.61 -20.88
CA ALA A 13 24.26 -4.62 -20.83
C ALA A 13 24.88 -3.91 -22.04
N ALA A 14 24.33 -4.16 -23.23
CA ALA A 14 24.76 -3.49 -24.46
C ALA A 14 24.44 -1.98 -24.44
N GLU A 15 23.25 -1.59 -23.94
CA GLU A 15 22.83 -0.20 -23.84
C GLU A 15 23.76 0.62 -22.90
N TYR A 16 24.18 0.01 -21.79
CA TYR A 16 25.10 0.65 -20.84
C TYR A 16 26.59 0.42 -21.14
N GLY A 17 26.93 -0.34 -22.18
CA GLY A 17 28.31 -0.65 -22.55
C GLY A 17 29.07 -1.47 -21.50
N VAL A 18 28.37 -2.32 -20.74
CA VAL A 18 28.93 -3.13 -19.65
C VAL A 18 28.80 -4.62 -19.93
N ASP A 19 29.70 -5.38 -19.31
CA ASP A 19 29.61 -6.84 -19.34
C ASP A 19 28.37 -7.35 -18.60
N LYS A 20 27.71 -8.39 -19.13
CA LYS A 20 26.47 -8.94 -18.63
C LYS A 20 26.59 -9.45 -17.17
N ASP A 21 27.70 -10.12 -16.83
CA ASP A 21 27.87 -10.69 -15.51
C ASP A 21 28.20 -9.59 -14.48
N LYS A 22 28.95 -8.59 -14.90
CA LYS A 22 29.18 -7.38 -14.10
C LYS A 22 27.89 -6.61 -13.86
N LEU A 23 27.05 -6.48 -14.88
CA LEU A 23 25.73 -5.88 -14.76
C LEU A 23 24.88 -6.62 -13.74
N ALA A 24 24.74 -7.94 -13.86
CA ALA A 24 23.96 -8.76 -12.92
C ALA A 24 24.47 -8.63 -11.48
N LYS A 25 25.78 -8.68 -11.27
CA LYS A 25 26.40 -8.49 -9.96
C LYS A 25 26.13 -7.11 -9.37
N THR A 26 26.26 -6.07 -10.18
CA THR A 26 26.01 -4.69 -9.73
C THR A 26 24.55 -4.48 -9.35
N LEU A 27 23.62 -4.98 -10.18
CA LEU A 27 22.19 -4.91 -9.88
C LEU A 27 21.86 -5.65 -8.57
N SER A 28 22.39 -6.86 -8.38
CA SER A 28 22.16 -7.65 -7.16
C SER A 28 22.63 -6.94 -5.89
N THR A 29 23.74 -6.23 -5.96
CA THR A 29 24.33 -5.61 -4.76
C THR A 29 23.85 -4.19 -4.49
N THR A 30 23.42 -3.45 -5.54
CA THR A 30 23.10 -2.02 -5.43
C THR A 30 21.61 -1.72 -5.40
N ILE A 31 20.80 -2.57 -6.03
CA ILE A 31 19.39 -2.29 -6.31
C ILE A 31 18.45 -3.09 -5.42
N PHE A 32 18.84 -4.31 -5.06
CA PHE A 32 18.05 -5.12 -4.13
C PHE A 32 18.45 -4.83 -2.69
N GLY A 33 17.50 -4.24 -1.94
CA GLY A 33 17.71 -3.81 -0.55
C GLY A 33 17.58 -4.91 0.51
N GLN A 34 17.53 -6.19 0.11
CA GLN A 34 17.29 -7.27 1.05
C GLN A 34 18.53 -7.57 1.89
N LYS A 35 18.38 -7.42 3.23
CA LYS A 35 19.40 -7.78 4.20
C LYS A 35 18.82 -8.78 5.20
N GLU A 36 19.55 -9.83 5.49
CA GLU A 36 19.28 -10.70 6.64
C GLU A 36 20.44 -10.57 7.63
N GLY A 37 20.20 -9.84 8.72
CA GLY A 37 21.26 -9.40 9.63
C GLY A 37 22.27 -8.48 8.93
N ASN A 38 23.55 -8.89 8.88
CA ASN A 38 24.63 -8.15 8.20
C ASN A 38 24.91 -8.62 6.77
N GLN A 39 24.17 -9.61 6.25
CA GLN A 39 24.42 -10.17 4.92
C GLN A 39 23.40 -9.61 3.91
N ILE A 40 23.90 -9.23 2.73
CA ILE A 40 23.05 -8.91 1.58
C ILE A 40 22.66 -10.24 0.93
N ILE A 41 21.37 -10.53 0.87
CA ILE A 41 20.85 -11.69 0.16
C ILE A 41 20.71 -11.30 -1.31
N PRO A 42 21.42 -12.00 -2.23
CA PRO A 42 21.24 -11.74 -3.65
C PRO A 42 19.84 -12.17 -4.10
N PRO A 43 19.20 -11.46 -5.04
CA PRO A 43 17.92 -11.87 -5.59
C PRO A 43 18.06 -13.17 -6.40
N THR A 44 16.97 -13.92 -6.46
CA THR A 44 16.88 -15.06 -7.39
C THR A 44 16.88 -14.57 -8.84
N PRO A 45 17.19 -15.45 -9.81
CA PRO A 45 17.10 -15.09 -11.23
C PRO A 45 15.71 -14.60 -11.65
N GLU A 46 14.65 -15.15 -11.07
CA GLU A 46 13.26 -14.79 -11.31
C GLU A 46 12.93 -13.41 -10.77
N GLU A 47 13.40 -13.10 -9.55
CA GLU A 47 13.27 -11.77 -8.94
C GLU A 47 14.02 -10.70 -9.74
N MET A 48 15.24 -11.02 -10.18
CA MET A 48 16.01 -10.14 -11.06
C MET A 48 15.27 -9.89 -12.37
N MET A 49 14.72 -10.94 -13.00
CA MET A 49 13.97 -10.80 -14.24
C MET A 49 12.74 -9.91 -14.08
N THR A 50 11.99 -10.06 -12.99
CA THR A 50 10.83 -9.23 -12.68
C THR A 50 11.20 -7.75 -12.63
N LEU A 51 12.27 -7.40 -11.93
CA LEU A 51 12.76 -6.02 -11.88
C LEU A 51 13.16 -5.50 -13.26
N LEU A 52 13.88 -6.29 -14.06
CA LEU A 52 14.33 -5.89 -15.39
C LEU A 52 13.16 -5.64 -16.34
N VAL A 53 12.10 -6.47 -16.25
CA VAL A 53 10.87 -6.26 -17.05
C VAL A 53 10.23 -4.92 -16.70
N ILE A 54 10.17 -4.57 -15.43
CA ILE A 54 9.63 -3.28 -14.97
C ILE A 54 10.52 -2.12 -15.43
N CYS A 55 11.84 -2.25 -15.31
CA CYS A 55 12.78 -1.26 -15.81
C CYS A 55 12.60 -1.02 -17.31
N ASP A 56 12.45 -2.08 -18.09
CA ASP A 56 12.23 -1.99 -19.55
C ASP A 56 10.87 -1.41 -19.89
N GLN A 57 9.81 -1.83 -19.19
CA GLN A 57 8.45 -1.34 -19.44
C GLN A 57 8.34 0.17 -19.19
N TYR A 58 8.91 0.66 -18.10
CA TYR A 58 8.83 2.07 -17.71
C TYR A 58 10.07 2.87 -18.13
N LYS A 59 11.03 2.24 -18.82
CA LYS A 59 12.31 2.86 -19.23
C LYS A 59 13.06 3.50 -18.05
N LEU A 60 13.05 2.81 -16.92
CA LEU A 60 13.72 3.26 -15.70
C LEU A 60 15.17 2.81 -15.68
N ASN A 61 16.04 3.72 -15.26
CA ASN A 61 17.45 3.42 -15.10
C ASN A 61 17.75 3.06 -13.63
N PRO A 62 18.05 1.79 -13.34
CA PRO A 62 18.37 1.36 -11.99
C PRO A 62 19.66 1.97 -11.44
N PHE A 63 20.65 2.31 -12.29
CA PHE A 63 21.94 2.88 -11.86
C PHE A 63 21.84 4.31 -11.39
N THR A 64 20.85 5.07 -11.84
CA THR A 64 20.58 6.44 -11.39
C THR A 64 19.59 6.49 -10.24
N ARG A 65 19.32 5.35 -9.59
CA ARG A 65 18.36 5.21 -8.47
C ARG A 65 16.93 5.64 -8.80
N GLN A 66 16.54 5.56 -10.07
CA GLN A 66 15.16 5.78 -10.47
C GLN A 66 14.23 4.66 -9.98
N VAL A 67 14.79 3.46 -9.81
CA VAL A 67 14.08 2.29 -9.30
C VAL A 67 15.01 1.45 -8.44
N TYR A 68 14.47 0.85 -7.39
CA TYR A 68 15.07 -0.21 -6.60
C TYR A 68 13.99 -1.22 -6.22
N ALA A 69 14.37 -2.35 -5.66
CA ALA A 69 13.41 -3.38 -5.35
C ALA A 69 13.72 -4.04 -4.00
N PHE A 70 12.67 -4.43 -3.32
CA PHE A 70 12.76 -5.42 -2.25
C PHE A 70 12.29 -6.76 -2.79
N ALA A 71 13.10 -7.80 -2.56
CA ALA A 71 12.74 -9.17 -2.90
C ALA A 71 12.54 -9.95 -1.61
N LYS A 72 11.40 -10.61 -1.45
CA LYS A 72 11.11 -11.43 -0.28
C LYS A 72 10.15 -12.56 -0.65
N GLY A 73 10.55 -13.79 -0.31
CA GLY A 73 9.71 -14.96 -0.52
C GLY A 73 9.33 -15.22 -1.97
N GLY A 74 10.20 -14.89 -2.93
CA GLY A 74 9.96 -15.03 -4.37
C GLY A 74 9.12 -13.90 -4.99
N LYS A 75 8.76 -12.88 -4.20
CA LYS A 75 8.05 -11.69 -4.67
C LYS A 75 9.01 -10.51 -4.77
N VAL A 76 8.78 -9.66 -5.76
CA VAL A 76 9.53 -8.41 -5.96
C VAL A 76 8.57 -7.25 -5.82
N VAL A 77 8.90 -6.34 -4.91
CA VAL A 77 8.20 -5.06 -4.74
C VAL A 77 9.07 -3.97 -5.36
N PRO A 78 8.77 -3.51 -6.58
CA PRO A 78 9.53 -2.46 -7.24
C PRO A 78 9.15 -1.10 -6.64
N ILE A 79 10.15 -0.37 -6.19
CA ILE A 79 9.99 0.98 -5.63
C ILE A 79 10.61 1.97 -6.59
N VAL A 80 9.80 2.92 -7.03
CA VAL A 80 10.22 3.98 -7.95
C VAL A 80 10.40 5.27 -7.15
N SER A 81 11.60 5.83 -7.22
CA SER A 81 11.89 7.12 -6.58
C SER A 81 11.12 8.25 -7.27
N ILE A 82 11.02 9.41 -6.61
CA ILE A 82 10.39 10.58 -7.25
C ILE A 82 11.06 10.95 -8.58
N ASP A 83 12.36 10.77 -8.70
CA ASP A 83 13.08 11.03 -9.95
C ASP A 83 12.68 10.04 -11.06
N GLY A 84 12.43 8.78 -10.69
CA GLY A 84 11.88 7.77 -11.58
C GLY A 84 10.46 8.11 -12.03
N TRP A 85 9.59 8.52 -11.11
CA TRP A 85 8.23 8.96 -11.43
C TRP A 85 8.23 10.17 -12.38
N LEU A 86 9.05 11.18 -12.10
CA LEU A 86 9.21 12.34 -12.98
C LEU A 86 9.77 11.95 -14.35
N ALA A 87 10.69 10.99 -14.41
CA ALA A 87 11.21 10.47 -15.68
C ALA A 87 10.11 9.76 -16.49
N ILE A 88 9.24 8.98 -15.86
CA ILE A 88 8.08 8.35 -16.50
C ILE A 88 7.12 9.42 -17.02
N ILE A 89 6.75 10.40 -16.20
CA ILE A 89 5.82 11.48 -16.55
C ILE A 89 6.34 12.27 -17.75
N ASN A 90 7.60 12.71 -17.71
CA ASN A 90 8.20 13.53 -18.76
C ASN A 90 8.39 12.79 -20.10
N ARG A 91 8.36 11.44 -20.11
CA ARG A 91 8.41 10.64 -21.34
C ARG A 91 7.05 10.41 -21.96
N GLN A 92 5.94 10.74 -21.29
CA GLN A 92 4.63 10.58 -21.89
C GLN A 92 4.46 11.53 -23.07
N PRO A 93 4.12 11.03 -24.26
CA PRO A 93 4.11 11.84 -25.49
C PRO A 93 3.07 12.98 -25.46
N ASP A 94 2.03 12.80 -24.68
CA ASP A 94 0.94 13.75 -24.51
C ASP A 94 1.04 14.58 -23.22
N TYR A 95 2.13 14.46 -22.46
CA TYR A 95 2.37 15.30 -21.28
C TYR A 95 2.51 16.77 -21.66
N ASP A 96 1.78 17.64 -20.99
CA ASP A 96 1.73 19.10 -21.24
C ASP A 96 1.93 19.92 -19.97
N GLY A 97 2.62 19.37 -18.99
CA GLY A 97 2.99 20.05 -17.76
C GLY A 97 2.15 19.67 -16.55
N LEU A 98 2.66 20.00 -15.38
CA LEU A 98 1.99 19.82 -14.09
C LEU A 98 1.99 21.10 -13.27
N THR A 99 1.00 21.22 -12.40
CA THR A 99 0.86 22.33 -11.44
C THR A 99 0.64 21.75 -10.05
N ILE A 100 1.29 22.35 -9.06
CA ILE A 100 1.17 21.97 -7.65
C ILE A 100 0.58 23.12 -6.86
N ARG A 101 -0.42 22.81 -6.03
CA ARG A 101 -1.03 23.74 -5.08
C ARG A 101 -1.06 23.11 -3.68
N PHE A 102 -0.77 23.89 -2.67
CA PHE A 102 -0.93 23.48 -1.28
C PHE A 102 -2.13 24.19 -0.67
N SER A 103 -2.79 23.50 0.26
CA SER A 103 -3.77 24.12 1.13
C SER A 103 -3.15 25.30 1.90
N GLU A 104 -3.91 26.38 2.05
CA GLU A 104 -3.54 27.50 2.93
C GLU A 104 -3.64 27.11 4.40
N LYS A 105 -4.55 26.17 4.72
CA LYS A 105 -4.73 25.62 6.05
C LYS A 105 -3.64 24.61 6.34
N GLU A 106 -2.96 24.80 7.47
CA GLU A 106 -2.03 23.83 8.04
C GLU A 106 -2.68 23.06 9.18
N ILE A 107 -2.28 21.81 9.32
CA ILE A 107 -2.67 20.92 10.41
C ILE A 107 -1.41 20.41 11.10
N GLU A 108 -1.55 19.95 12.33
CA GLU A 108 -0.46 19.32 13.08
C GLU A 108 -0.67 17.80 13.13
N ILE A 109 0.35 17.06 12.74
CA ILE A 109 0.38 15.59 12.79
C ILE A 109 1.74 15.16 13.33
N GLY A 110 1.75 14.38 14.42
CA GLY A 110 3.01 13.88 15.00
C GLY A 110 3.98 14.97 15.45
N GLY A 111 3.47 16.16 15.85
CA GLY A 111 4.29 17.31 16.22
C GLY A 111 4.85 18.11 15.02
N VAL A 112 4.40 17.82 13.80
CA VAL A 112 4.86 18.48 12.57
C VAL A 112 3.72 19.27 11.96
N LYS A 113 3.97 20.55 11.62
CA LYS A 113 3.03 21.38 10.84
C LYS A 113 3.17 21.08 9.36
N ILE A 114 2.04 20.78 8.72
CA ILE A 114 1.97 20.37 7.33
C ILE A 114 0.69 20.97 6.70
N PRO A 115 0.70 21.38 5.41
CA PRO A 115 -0.53 21.72 4.71
C PRO A 115 -1.55 20.58 4.79
N GLU A 116 -2.82 20.91 4.95
CA GLU A 116 -3.89 19.91 5.08
C GLU A 116 -3.92 18.96 3.87
N TYR A 117 -3.68 19.52 2.66
CA TYR A 117 -3.53 18.74 1.43
C TYR A 117 -2.55 19.39 0.45
N CYS A 118 -2.11 18.61 -0.51
CA CYS A 118 -1.40 19.04 -1.70
C CYS A 118 -2.16 18.56 -2.94
N GLU A 119 -2.44 19.44 -3.86
CA GLU A 119 -3.11 19.15 -5.12
C GLU A 119 -2.09 19.14 -6.26
N CYS A 120 -2.12 18.10 -7.07
CA CYS A 120 -1.38 18.01 -8.32
C CYS A 120 -2.36 17.98 -9.50
N SER A 121 -2.13 18.84 -10.47
CA SER A 121 -2.88 18.87 -11.74
C SER A 121 -1.94 18.57 -12.89
N ILE A 122 -2.22 17.52 -13.67
CA ILE A 122 -1.47 17.15 -14.87
C ILE A 122 -2.30 17.46 -16.10
N ARG A 123 -1.73 18.24 -17.03
CA ARG A 123 -2.30 18.48 -18.34
C ARG A 123 -1.77 17.52 -19.36
N ARG A 124 -2.67 17.09 -20.26
CA ARG A 124 -2.33 16.22 -21.39
C ARG A 124 -2.80 16.87 -22.69
N LYS A 125 -1.97 16.80 -23.72
CA LYS A 125 -2.33 17.27 -25.06
C LYS A 125 -3.58 16.57 -25.56
N GLY A 126 -4.51 17.33 -26.12
CA GLY A 126 -5.78 16.80 -26.62
C GLY A 126 -6.87 16.61 -25.57
N MET A 127 -6.61 16.88 -24.28
CA MET A 127 -7.63 16.94 -23.23
C MET A 127 -7.95 18.39 -22.87
N SER A 128 -9.25 18.70 -22.76
CA SER A 128 -9.72 20.06 -22.43
C SER A 128 -9.50 20.41 -20.96
N GLN A 129 -9.53 19.41 -20.08
CA GLN A 129 -9.40 19.61 -18.63
C GLN A 129 -8.17 18.87 -18.10
N PRO A 130 -7.45 19.45 -17.13
CA PRO A 130 -6.38 18.74 -16.43
C PRO A 130 -6.96 17.64 -15.55
N ILE A 131 -6.18 16.60 -15.32
CA ILE A 131 -6.47 15.62 -14.29
C ILE A 131 -5.90 16.16 -12.99
N THR A 132 -6.76 16.35 -11.99
CA THR A 132 -6.40 16.97 -10.71
C THR A 132 -6.70 16.02 -9.57
N ILE A 133 -5.70 15.74 -8.75
CA ILE A 133 -5.78 14.83 -7.59
C ILE A 133 -5.23 15.53 -6.36
N PRO A 134 -6.04 15.70 -5.31
CA PRO A 134 -5.58 16.10 -3.99
C PRO A 134 -5.07 14.90 -3.19
N GLU A 135 -4.01 15.09 -2.44
CA GLU A 135 -3.51 14.14 -1.44
C GLU A 135 -3.53 14.79 -0.06
N TYR A 136 -4.18 14.13 0.87
CA TYR A 136 -4.39 14.66 2.22
C TYR A 136 -3.29 14.23 3.17
N ALA A 137 -2.74 15.19 3.92
CA ALA A 137 -1.65 14.92 4.85
C ALA A 137 -1.99 13.87 5.90
N ARG A 138 -3.25 13.78 6.35
CA ARG A 138 -3.70 12.77 7.32
C ARG A 138 -3.62 11.35 6.81
N GLU A 139 -3.74 11.16 5.50
CA GLU A 139 -3.70 9.84 4.85
C GLU A 139 -2.28 9.44 4.45
N CYS A 140 -1.44 10.44 4.12
CA CYS A 140 -0.11 10.22 3.59
C CYS A 140 1.00 10.19 4.63
N TYR A 141 0.80 10.90 5.78
CA TYR A 141 1.86 11.11 6.75
C TYR A 141 2.39 9.81 7.34
N GLN A 142 3.71 9.65 7.31
CA GLN A 142 4.43 8.56 7.96
C GLN A 142 5.33 9.10 9.07
N LYS A 143 5.43 8.37 10.19
CA LYS A 143 6.28 8.75 11.30
C LYS A 143 7.75 8.41 11.01
N THR A 144 8.33 9.08 10.00
CA THR A 144 9.73 8.92 9.61
C THR A 144 10.49 10.23 9.76
N MET A 145 11.82 10.15 9.81
CA MET A 145 12.69 11.33 9.88
C MET A 145 12.50 12.26 8.67
N VAL A 146 12.26 11.69 7.50
CA VAL A 146 12.09 12.46 6.25
C VAL A 146 10.79 13.25 6.28
N TRP A 147 9.68 12.63 6.72
CA TRP A 147 8.41 13.32 6.91
C TRP A 147 8.49 14.38 8.02
N GLY A 148 9.25 14.11 9.09
CA GLY A 148 9.49 15.10 10.14
C GLY A 148 10.27 16.33 9.67
N SER A 149 11.28 16.12 8.81
CA SER A 149 12.16 17.20 8.33
C SER A 149 11.62 17.93 7.11
N TYR A 150 10.90 17.25 6.21
CA TYR A 150 10.47 17.78 4.91
C TYR A 150 9.00 17.45 4.57
N PRO A 151 8.03 17.75 5.45
CA PRO A 151 6.65 17.29 5.30
C PRO A 151 5.98 17.80 4.00
N ARG A 152 6.19 19.08 3.64
CA ARG A 152 5.64 19.65 2.40
C ARG A 152 6.20 18.99 1.14
N ARG A 153 7.49 18.62 1.17
CA ARG A 153 8.13 17.91 0.06
C ARG A 153 7.52 16.52 -0.11
N MET A 154 7.39 15.79 0.99
CA MET A 154 6.83 14.43 0.97
C MET A 154 5.38 14.43 0.50
N LEU A 155 4.55 15.33 1.01
CA LEU A 155 3.16 15.46 0.58
C LEU A 155 3.04 15.80 -0.93
N ARG A 156 3.93 16.67 -1.44
CA ARG A 156 4.01 16.97 -2.87
C ARG A 156 4.38 15.73 -3.70
N HIS A 157 5.32 14.91 -3.23
CA HIS A 157 5.68 13.67 -3.93
C HIS A 157 4.48 12.74 -4.03
N LYS A 158 3.70 12.56 -2.95
CA LYS A 158 2.47 11.77 -2.98
C LYS A 158 1.49 12.30 -4.01
N ALA A 159 1.21 13.59 -4.01
CA ALA A 159 0.29 14.20 -4.96
C ALA A 159 0.72 14.01 -6.43
N ILE A 160 2.01 14.16 -6.74
CA ILE A 160 2.55 13.92 -8.08
C ILE A 160 2.34 12.45 -8.50
N ILE A 161 2.69 11.51 -7.63
CA ILE A 161 2.63 10.08 -7.91
C ILE A 161 1.19 9.63 -8.16
N GLN A 162 0.27 9.98 -7.28
CA GLN A 162 -1.14 9.59 -7.44
C GLN A 162 -1.80 10.26 -8.65
N CYS A 163 -1.49 11.53 -8.90
CA CYS A 163 -1.96 12.21 -10.11
C CYS A 163 -1.44 11.54 -11.39
N ALA A 164 -0.15 11.15 -11.42
CA ALA A 164 0.44 10.46 -12.57
C ALA A 164 -0.18 9.08 -12.82
N ARG A 165 -0.50 8.32 -11.77
CA ARG A 165 -1.21 7.04 -11.88
C ARG A 165 -2.53 7.18 -12.59
N VAL A 166 -3.33 8.17 -12.19
CA VAL A 166 -4.63 8.43 -12.81
C VAL A 166 -4.47 8.99 -14.22
N ALA A 167 -3.53 9.92 -14.41
CA ALA A 167 -3.32 10.58 -15.69
C ALA A 167 -2.85 9.64 -16.79
N PHE A 168 -1.99 8.68 -16.47
CA PHE A 168 -1.32 7.83 -17.46
C PHE A 168 -1.59 6.33 -17.29
N GLY A 169 -2.46 5.93 -16.37
CA GLY A 169 -2.79 4.52 -16.12
C GLY A 169 -1.61 3.69 -15.63
N LEU A 170 -0.73 4.26 -14.80
CA LEU A 170 0.47 3.59 -14.32
C LEU A 170 0.14 2.62 -13.18
N SER A 171 0.65 1.39 -13.25
CA SER A 171 0.37 0.33 -12.29
C SER A 171 1.58 -0.58 -12.05
N GLY A 172 1.57 -1.35 -10.95
CA GLY A 172 2.62 -2.32 -10.65
C GLY A 172 3.95 -1.72 -10.21
N ILE A 173 4.01 -0.42 -9.96
CA ILE A 173 5.13 0.31 -9.39
C ILE A 173 4.65 1.11 -8.18
N TYR A 174 5.50 1.22 -7.16
CA TYR A 174 5.14 1.79 -5.86
C TYR A 174 6.08 2.91 -5.48
N ASP A 175 5.62 3.83 -4.65
CA ASP A 175 6.51 4.74 -3.95
C ASP A 175 7.13 4.07 -2.71
N GLU A 176 8.05 4.76 -2.05
CA GLU A 176 8.82 4.22 -0.92
C GLU A 176 7.94 3.82 0.26
N ASP A 177 6.96 4.65 0.63
CA ASP A 177 6.07 4.36 1.75
C ASP A 177 5.08 3.23 1.43
N GLU A 178 4.53 3.19 0.20
CA GLU A 178 3.67 2.11 -0.26
C GLU A 178 4.41 0.77 -0.31
N GLY A 179 5.64 0.79 -0.85
CA GLY A 179 6.48 -0.41 -0.91
C GLY A 179 6.82 -0.94 0.47
N GLN A 180 7.14 -0.07 1.43
CA GLN A 180 7.40 -0.47 2.81
C GLN A 180 6.17 -1.09 3.46
N ASN A 181 4.99 -0.50 3.30
CA ASN A 181 3.74 -1.04 3.84
C ASN A 181 3.41 -2.43 3.27
N ILE A 182 3.68 -2.69 1.98
CA ILE A 182 3.50 -4.01 1.37
C ILE A 182 4.44 -5.03 2.02
N ILE A 183 5.70 -4.66 2.24
CA ILE A 183 6.72 -5.50 2.86
C ILE A 183 6.32 -5.84 4.30
N ASP A 184 5.93 -4.84 5.09
CA ASP A 184 5.53 -4.99 6.48
C ASP A 184 4.27 -5.85 6.62
N ALA A 185 3.28 -5.67 5.74
CA ALA A 185 2.08 -6.51 5.70
C ALA A 185 2.40 -7.98 5.36
N GLU A 186 3.36 -8.21 4.47
CA GLU A 186 3.82 -9.57 4.16
C GLU A 186 4.63 -10.19 5.32
N GLU A 187 5.38 -9.38 6.07
CA GLU A 187 6.08 -9.84 7.28
C GLU A 187 5.13 -10.33 8.35
N LEU A 188 4.06 -9.58 8.61
CA LEU A 188 3.02 -9.98 9.55
C LEU A 188 2.32 -11.28 9.12
N ASN A 189 2.10 -11.47 7.82
CA ASN A 189 1.48 -12.68 7.28
C ASN A 189 2.45 -13.88 7.18
N ALA A 190 3.75 -13.64 7.07
CA ALA A 190 4.78 -14.68 6.99
C ALA A 190 5.28 -15.17 8.35
N ALA A 191 5.02 -14.44 9.43
CA ALA A 191 5.45 -14.81 10.78
C ALA A 191 5.01 -16.22 11.25
N PRO A 192 3.84 -16.78 10.85
CA PRO A 192 3.50 -18.17 11.17
C PRO A 192 4.24 -19.24 10.34
N ALA A 193 4.74 -18.90 9.14
CA ALA A 193 5.35 -19.91 8.25
C ALA A 193 6.81 -20.26 8.58
N LYS A 194 7.56 -19.37 9.25
CA LYS A 194 8.95 -19.67 9.66
C LYS A 194 9.06 -20.63 10.84
N ALA A 195 7.98 -20.84 11.59
CA ALA A 195 7.94 -21.88 12.64
C ALA A 195 7.71 -23.30 12.09
N ALA A 196 7.24 -23.44 10.84
CA ALA A 196 6.87 -24.73 10.24
C ALA A 196 7.99 -25.41 9.43
N SER A 197 9.10 -24.73 9.08
CA SER A 197 10.13 -25.29 8.20
C SER A 197 11.39 -25.80 8.91
N ARG A 198 11.36 -25.98 10.24
CA ARG A 198 12.50 -26.50 10.97
C ARG A 198 12.08 -27.63 11.91
N SER A 199 11.75 -28.76 11.37
CA SER A 199 12.02 -30.09 11.93
C SER A 199 11.24 -31.19 11.21
N GLU A 200 11.80 -31.75 10.13
CA GLU A 200 11.60 -33.15 9.83
C GLU A 200 12.61 -33.92 10.67
N LYS A 201 12.22 -34.28 11.85
CA LYS A 201 12.76 -35.43 12.56
C LYS A 201 11.76 -35.95 13.59
N THR A 202 11.20 -37.10 13.27
CA THR A 202 10.53 -38.08 14.18
C THR A 202 9.43 -37.57 15.09
N LEU A 203 8.21 -38.01 14.80
CA LEU A 203 7.05 -37.96 15.66
C LEU A 203 7.27 -38.61 17.03
N PRO A 204 6.97 -37.94 18.10
CA PRO A 204 6.25 -38.52 19.24
C PRO A 204 4.87 -37.81 19.41
N ALA A 205 3.98 -38.56 20.04
CA ALA A 205 2.58 -38.34 20.24
C ALA A 205 2.18 -36.91 20.65
N ALA A 206 0.98 -36.54 20.23
CA ALA A 206 0.28 -35.30 20.50
C ALA A 206 0.39 -34.81 21.96
N GLN A 207 1.02 -33.64 22.16
CA GLN A 207 0.87 -32.87 23.38
C GLN A 207 -0.22 -31.80 23.18
N PRO A 208 -1.03 -31.51 24.19
CA PRO A 208 -2.13 -30.56 24.08
C PRO A 208 -1.61 -29.14 23.84
N LYS A 209 -2.26 -28.42 22.89
CA LYS A 209 -1.99 -27.00 22.62
C LYS A 209 -2.13 -26.20 23.92
N LYS A 210 -1.12 -25.38 24.26
CA LYS A 210 -1.22 -24.43 25.36
C LYS A 210 -2.35 -23.44 25.07
N SER A 211 -3.47 -23.58 25.80
CA SER A 211 -4.48 -22.53 25.89
C SER A 211 -3.89 -21.30 26.57
N LEU A 212 -4.34 -20.11 26.18
CA LEU A 212 -4.06 -18.90 26.93
C LEU A 212 -4.60 -19.08 28.35
N ALA A 213 -3.73 -19.06 29.35
CA ALA A 213 -4.14 -19.09 30.75
C ALA A 213 -4.73 -17.70 31.08
N VAL A 214 -6.04 -17.58 31.03
CA VAL A 214 -6.75 -16.36 31.42
C VAL A 214 -7.12 -16.50 32.90
N SER A 215 -6.59 -15.60 33.74
CA SER A 215 -6.75 -15.69 35.19
C SER A 215 -8.14 -15.25 35.68
N SER A 216 -8.91 -14.53 34.87
CA SER A 216 -10.26 -14.08 35.19
C SER A 216 -11.16 -13.90 33.96
N ARG A 217 -12.49 -13.96 34.18
CA ARG A 217 -13.50 -13.71 33.15
C ARG A 217 -13.39 -12.30 32.56
N ASP A 218 -12.99 -11.33 33.39
CA ASP A 218 -12.84 -9.93 32.98
C ASP A 218 -11.64 -9.72 32.04
N GLU A 219 -10.56 -10.44 32.26
CA GLU A 219 -9.41 -10.43 31.33
C GLU A 219 -9.78 -11.06 29.98
N MET A 220 -10.54 -12.15 30.00
CA MET A 220 -11.05 -12.80 28.81
C MET A 220 -11.95 -11.86 28.00
N ASN A 221 -12.90 -11.18 28.66
CA ASN A 221 -13.77 -10.23 28.00
C ASN A 221 -13.00 -9.08 27.33
N LYS A 222 -11.98 -8.51 28.00
CA LYS A 222 -11.13 -7.48 27.40
C LYS A 222 -10.41 -7.93 26.13
N LEU A 223 -9.94 -9.18 26.10
CA LEU A 223 -9.29 -9.77 24.94
C LEU A 223 -10.31 -9.99 23.81
N LEU A 224 -11.52 -10.47 24.13
CA LEU A 224 -12.61 -10.66 23.18
C LEU A 224 -13.11 -9.33 22.61
N ASP A 225 -13.25 -8.28 23.45
CA ASP A 225 -13.59 -6.93 23.00
C ASP A 225 -12.57 -6.37 22.00
N SER A 226 -11.29 -6.54 22.30
CA SER A 226 -10.22 -6.13 21.37
C SER A 226 -10.31 -6.87 20.04
N CYS A 227 -10.58 -8.17 20.07
CA CYS A 227 -10.74 -8.99 18.88
C CYS A 227 -11.98 -8.58 18.06
N VAL A 228 -13.10 -8.31 18.71
CA VAL A 228 -14.34 -7.81 18.08
C VAL A 228 -14.10 -6.45 17.42
N ASN A 229 -13.47 -5.51 18.12
CA ASN A 229 -13.18 -4.18 17.58
C ASN A 229 -12.29 -4.26 16.33
N MET A 230 -11.28 -5.13 16.32
CA MET A 230 -10.45 -5.38 15.13
C MET A 230 -11.25 -6.00 13.99
N ALA A 231 -12.13 -6.97 14.29
CA ALA A 231 -12.97 -7.61 13.27
C ALA A 231 -13.95 -6.63 12.63
N ILE A 232 -14.52 -5.70 13.41
CA ILE A 232 -15.38 -4.62 12.93
C ILE A 232 -14.59 -3.64 12.06
N ALA A 233 -13.44 -3.15 12.54
CA ALA A 233 -12.62 -2.18 11.85
C ALA A 233 -12.14 -2.65 10.48
N HIS A 234 -11.85 -3.94 10.36
CA HIS A 234 -11.36 -4.54 9.11
C HIS A 234 -12.43 -5.33 8.32
N SER A 235 -13.68 -5.32 8.78
CA SER A 235 -14.80 -6.08 8.20
C SER A 235 -14.46 -7.56 7.97
N ASN A 236 -13.64 -8.15 8.85
CA ASN A 236 -13.10 -9.51 8.69
C ASN A 236 -13.28 -10.37 9.93
N TRP A 237 -14.45 -11.01 10.02
CA TRP A 237 -14.79 -11.88 11.14
C TRP A 237 -14.12 -13.26 11.10
N SER A 238 -13.62 -13.70 9.94
CA SER A 238 -12.97 -15.01 9.83
C SER A 238 -11.67 -15.09 10.63
N VAL A 239 -10.97 -13.96 10.76
CA VAL A 239 -9.77 -13.83 11.58
C VAL A 239 -10.10 -13.95 13.06
N ALA A 240 -11.21 -13.35 13.52
CA ALA A 240 -11.66 -13.46 14.90
C ALA A 240 -12.06 -14.90 15.26
N ASP A 241 -12.81 -15.60 14.39
CA ASP A 241 -13.18 -17.01 14.59
C ASP A 241 -11.97 -17.93 14.68
N LYS A 242 -10.96 -17.68 13.82
CA LYS A 242 -9.71 -18.44 13.82
C LYS A 242 -8.92 -18.20 15.11
N TRP A 243 -8.75 -16.94 15.49
CA TRP A 243 -8.02 -16.56 16.71
C TRP A 243 -8.64 -17.18 17.97
N VAL A 244 -9.97 -17.11 18.10
CA VAL A 244 -10.70 -17.73 19.22
C VAL A 244 -10.46 -19.24 19.26
N SER A 245 -10.51 -19.92 18.11
CA SER A 245 -10.30 -21.36 18.02
C SER A 245 -8.86 -21.79 18.32
N GLU A 246 -7.89 -20.92 18.14
CA GLU A 246 -6.47 -21.17 18.42
C GLU A 246 -6.08 -20.78 19.86
N SER A 247 -6.75 -19.83 20.47
CA SER A 247 -6.41 -19.24 21.76
C SER A 247 -7.09 -19.87 22.96
N PHE A 248 -8.27 -20.44 22.78
CA PHE A 248 -9.08 -21.00 23.87
C PHE A 248 -9.41 -22.48 23.66
N SER A 249 -9.73 -23.18 24.75
CA SER A 249 -10.13 -24.60 24.71
C SER A 249 -11.22 -24.90 25.76
N GLY A 250 -11.97 -25.99 25.58
CA GLY A 250 -13.03 -26.39 26.52
C GLY A 250 -14.16 -25.35 26.65
N GLU A 251 -14.57 -25.09 27.87
CA GLU A 251 -15.67 -24.14 28.18
C GLU A 251 -15.34 -22.69 27.82
N GLU A 252 -14.07 -22.30 27.87
CA GLU A 252 -13.62 -20.97 27.46
C GLU A 252 -13.78 -20.74 25.96
N LEU A 253 -13.53 -21.77 25.16
CA LEU A 253 -13.73 -21.72 23.70
C LEU A 253 -15.19 -21.56 23.33
N GLU A 254 -16.06 -22.29 23.99
CA GLU A 254 -17.53 -22.19 23.79
C GLU A 254 -18.01 -20.77 24.12
N TYR A 255 -17.58 -20.24 25.25
CA TYR A 255 -17.92 -18.88 25.65
C TYR A 255 -17.40 -17.82 24.66
N ALA A 256 -16.13 -17.93 24.22
CA ALA A 256 -15.54 -17.01 23.29
C ALA A 256 -16.26 -17.02 21.92
N ARG A 257 -16.65 -18.20 21.43
CA ARG A 257 -17.44 -18.34 20.20
C ARG A 257 -18.81 -17.67 20.31
N GLN A 258 -19.46 -17.85 21.44
CA GLN A 258 -20.77 -17.25 21.71
C GLN A 258 -20.67 -15.72 21.77
N TYR A 259 -19.59 -15.21 22.37
CA TYR A 259 -19.31 -13.79 22.45
C TYR A 259 -19.12 -13.16 21.05
N ILE A 260 -18.30 -13.77 20.20
CA ILE A 260 -18.11 -13.32 18.81
C ILE A 260 -19.38 -13.39 17.99
N ALA A 261 -20.18 -14.46 18.14
CA ALA A 261 -21.46 -14.61 17.44
C ALA A 261 -22.45 -13.51 17.81
N THR A 262 -22.55 -13.16 19.10
CA THR A 262 -23.41 -12.07 19.58
C THR A 262 -22.95 -10.72 19.04
N ALA A 263 -21.66 -10.47 19.01
CA ALA A 263 -21.10 -9.23 18.45
C ALA A 263 -21.39 -9.08 16.94
N LYS A 264 -21.30 -10.17 16.17
CA LYS A 264 -21.68 -10.21 14.75
C LYS A 264 -23.16 -9.86 14.55
N GLN A 265 -24.02 -10.41 15.38
CA GLN A 265 -25.47 -10.20 15.28
C GLN A 265 -25.84 -8.75 15.62
N ASN A 266 -25.21 -8.17 16.64
CA ASN A 266 -25.42 -6.77 17.03
C ASN A 266 -24.97 -5.81 15.93
N GLN A 267 -23.84 -6.08 15.27
CA GLN A 267 -23.38 -5.28 14.14
C GLN A 267 -24.37 -5.34 12.95
N ALA A 268 -24.87 -6.55 12.62
CA ALA A 268 -25.84 -6.71 11.54
C ALA A 268 -27.15 -5.96 11.82
N SER A 269 -27.59 -5.94 13.08
CA SER A 269 -28.81 -5.22 13.51
C SER A 269 -28.65 -3.70 13.39
N GLN A 270 -27.48 -3.14 13.71
CA GLN A 270 -27.20 -1.70 13.56
C GLN A 270 -27.23 -1.27 12.09
N TYR A 271 -26.76 -2.09 11.16
CA TYR A 271 -26.84 -1.78 9.73
C TYR A 271 -28.28 -1.83 9.18
N THR A 272 -29.15 -2.62 9.79
CA THR A 272 -30.57 -2.72 9.37
C THR A 272 -31.39 -1.53 9.87
N GLU A 273 -31.05 -0.97 11.03
CA GLU A 273 -31.75 0.17 11.62
C GLU A 273 -31.40 1.49 10.90
N VAL A 274 -30.15 1.64 10.41
CA VAL A 274 -29.73 2.80 9.60
C VAL A 274 -30.37 2.81 8.20
N ALA A 275 -30.76 1.64 7.68
CA ALA A 275 -31.41 1.52 6.37
C ALA A 275 -32.94 1.86 6.39
N GLN A 276 -33.54 2.14 7.55
CA GLN A 276 -34.95 2.44 7.73
C GLN A 276 -35.24 3.92 8.06
N ILE A 277 -34.35 4.85 7.73
CA ILE A 277 -34.68 6.28 7.79
C ILE A 277 -35.64 6.58 6.65
N PRO A 278 -36.87 7.05 6.91
CA PRO A 278 -37.78 7.45 5.85
C PRO A 278 -37.16 8.60 5.05
N GLN A 279 -37.10 8.45 3.74
CA GLN A 279 -36.83 9.57 2.84
C GLN A 279 -38.10 10.39 2.75
N ASP A 280 -38.29 11.33 3.69
CA ASP A 280 -39.16 12.46 3.45
C ASP A 280 -38.45 13.38 2.44
N VAL A 281 -38.79 13.18 1.18
CA VAL A 281 -38.38 14.04 0.09
C VAL A 281 -39.29 15.29 0.18
N ASP A 282 -38.77 16.39 0.72
CA ASP A 282 -39.38 17.71 0.56
C ASP A 282 -39.26 18.11 -0.93
N ASP A 283 -40.40 18.10 -1.63
CA ASP A 283 -40.59 18.52 -3.01
C ASP A 283 -40.59 20.07 -3.16
N ASP A 284 -39.66 20.77 -2.53
CA ASP A 284 -39.48 22.21 -2.68
C ASP A 284 -38.13 22.57 -3.37
N ILE A 285 -37.93 22.04 -4.58
CA ILE A 285 -36.91 22.59 -5.48
C ILE A 285 -37.60 23.66 -6.36
N PRO A 286 -37.25 24.95 -6.23
CA PRO A 286 -37.78 25.97 -7.11
C PRO A 286 -37.32 25.71 -8.56
N PRO A 287 -38.18 25.96 -9.57
CA PRO A 287 -37.85 25.71 -10.96
C PRO A 287 -36.69 26.62 -11.43
N ALA A 288 -35.80 26.03 -12.23
CA ALA A 288 -34.64 26.71 -12.82
C ALA A 288 -35.12 27.95 -13.62
N PRO A 289 -34.39 29.08 -13.57
CA PRO A 289 -34.72 30.27 -14.34
C PRO A 289 -34.62 30.00 -15.85
N PRO A 290 -35.49 30.61 -16.68
CA PRO A 290 -35.47 30.39 -18.12
C PRO A 290 -34.17 30.90 -18.77
N ALA A 291 -33.72 30.17 -19.79
CA ALA A 291 -32.42 30.31 -20.47
C ALA A 291 -32.21 31.64 -21.25
N GLU A 292 -33.13 32.61 -21.18
CA GLU A 292 -33.07 33.85 -21.95
C GLU A 292 -32.38 35.04 -21.26
N MET A 293 -31.74 34.84 -20.09
CA MET A 293 -31.05 35.94 -19.39
C MET A 293 -29.52 35.87 -19.41
N LEU A 294 -28.90 35.09 -20.27
CA LEU A 294 -27.42 34.98 -20.35
C LEU A 294 -26.81 35.61 -21.63
N GLU A 295 -27.60 36.36 -22.42
CA GLU A 295 -27.03 37.17 -23.50
C GLU A 295 -27.20 38.65 -23.17
N SER A 296 -26.37 39.19 -22.30
CA SER A 296 -25.90 40.61 -22.34
C SER A 296 -25.07 40.89 -21.09
N THR A 297 -23.77 40.75 -21.21
CA THR A 297 -22.75 41.72 -20.73
C THR A 297 -21.35 41.15 -21.02
N PHE A 298 -20.75 41.73 -22.04
CA PHE A 298 -19.33 41.86 -22.40
C PHE A 298 -18.31 40.86 -21.83
#